data_43568f6538861a0bbcad51eb932cd6a0
#
_entry.id   43568f6538861a0bbcad51eb932cd6a0
#
_cell.length_a   1.000
_cell.length_b   1.000
_cell.length_c   1.000
_cell.angle_alpha   90.00
_cell.angle_beta   90.00
_cell.angle_gamma   90.00
#
_symmetry.space_group_name_H-M   'P 1'
#
loop_
_entity.id
_entity.type
_entity.pdbx_description
1 polymer ?
#
loop_
_entity_poly.entity_id
_entity_poly.type
_entity_poly.pdbx_seq_one_letter_code
_entity_poly.pdbx_strand_id
1 'polypeptide(L)'
;MSNTTNVNEMLAGRESRYGSFQGHAEISQVIKQVMHSAAKARNKELDSDQLEALDMIAHKIARILNGDPNYADNWIDIAGYATLVANRIEKGENAA
;
A
#
# COMPACT_ATOMS: atom_id res chain seq x y z
N MET A 1 -11.99 -29.24 10.70
CA MET A 1 -11.50 -27.95 11.24
C MET A 1 -12.46 -26.84 10.89
N SER A 2 -12.63 -25.88 11.78
CA SER A 2 -13.47 -24.72 11.50
C SER A 2 -12.77 -23.79 10.53
N ASN A 3 -13.54 -22.99 9.80
CA ASN A 3 -12.99 -21.92 8.93
C ASN A 3 -12.14 -20.93 9.71
N THR A 4 -12.52 -20.67 10.98
CA THR A 4 -11.78 -19.77 11.87
C THR A 4 -10.35 -20.26 12.11
N THR A 5 -10.16 -21.59 12.32
CA THR A 5 -8.84 -22.17 12.50
C THR A 5 -7.96 -21.97 11.28
N ASN A 6 -8.50 -22.20 10.06
CA ASN A 6 -7.77 -22.03 8.81
C ASN A 6 -7.38 -20.57 8.60
N VAL A 7 -8.28 -19.63 8.90
CA VAL A 7 -8.00 -18.20 8.82
C VAL A 7 -6.89 -17.81 9.78
N ASN A 8 -6.93 -18.28 11.02
CA ASN A 8 -5.90 -17.96 12.01
C ASN A 8 -4.52 -18.47 11.60
N GLU A 9 -4.43 -19.66 11.01
CA GLU A 9 -3.17 -20.19 10.49
C GLU A 9 -2.61 -19.31 9.37
N MET A 10 -3.47 -18.87 8.46
CA MET A 10 -3.07 -17.98 7.38
C MET A 10 -2.59 -16.62 7.92
N LEU A 11 -3.29 -16.07 8.91
CA LEU A 11 -2.92 -14.80 9.53
C LEU A 11 -1.58 -14.88 10.25
N ALA A 12 -1.29 -15.99 10.92
CA ALA A 12 0.01 -16.20 11.58
C ALA A 12 1.16 -16.20 10.56
N GLY A 13 0.95 -16.80 9.39
CA GLY A 13 1.94 -16.77 8.30
C GLY A 13 2.19 -15.35 7.77
N ARG A 14 1.14 -14.56 7.64
CA ARG A 14 1.25 -13.16 7.21
C ARG A 14 1.97 -12.32 8.26
N GLU A 15 1.69 -12.55 9.54
CA GLU A 15 2.31 -11.79 10.62
C GLU A 15 3.82 -11.97 10.63
N SER A 16 4.33 -13.14 10.26
CA SER A 16 5.76 -13.38 10.18
C SER A 16 6.44 -12.55 9.08
N ARG A 17 5.70 -12.15 8.05
CA ARG A 17 6.21 -11.34 6.93
C ARG A 17 6.01 -9.86 7.14
N TYR A 18 4.86 -9.47 7.67
CA TYR A 18 4.39 -8.08 7.70
C TYR A 18 4.31 -7.49 9.11
N GLY A 19 4.54 -8.30 10.16
CA GLY A 19 4.30 -7.92 11.54
C GLY A 19 2.81 -7.93 11.88
N SER A 20 2.46 -7.39 13.03
CA SER A 20 1.06 -7.36 13.45
C SER A 20 0.24 -6.45 12.54
N PHE A 21 -1.01 -6.81 12.33
CA PHE A 21 -1.91 -5.96 11.52
C PHE A 21 -2.12 -4.60 12.16
N GLN A 22 -2.24 -4.54 13.49
CA GLN A 22 -2.42 -3.27 14.18
C GLN A 22 -1.23 -2.34 13.97
N GLY A 23 0.00 -2.84 14.10
CA GLY A 23 1.22 -2.05 13.85
C GLY A 23 1.28 -1.57 12.40
N HIS A 24 0.97 -2.45 11.45
CA HIS A 24 0.88 -2.09 10.05
C HIS A 24 -0.14 -0.98 9.82
N ALA A 25 -1.33 -1.12 10.40
CA ALA A 25 -2.40 -0.14 10.22
C ALA A 25 -2.02 1.23 10.75
N GLU A 26 -1.37 1.28 11.92
CA GLU A 26 -0.90 2.54 12.50
C GLU A 26 0.06 3.27 11.56
N ILE A 27 1.04 2.57 11.02
CA ILE A 27 2.01 3.15 10.08
C ILE A 27 1.32 3.58 8.79
N SER A 28 0.52 2.69 8.21
CA SER A 28 -0.16 2.92 6.94
C SER A 28 -1.06 4.16 7.00
N GLN A 29 -1.86 4.27 8.06
CA GLN A 29 -2.78 5.40 8.21
C GLN A 29 -2.04 6.72 8.40
N VAL A 30 -0.92 6.74 9.13
CA VAL A 30 -0.11 7.96 9.27
C VAL A 30 0.46 8.41 7.92
N ILE A 31 1.02 7.48 7.14
CA ILE A 31 1.56 7.81 5.82
C ILE A 31 0.46 8.35 4.92
N LYS A 32 -0.69 7.68 4.86
CA LYS A 32 -1.83 8.11 4.03
C LYS A 32 -2.33 9.48 4.44
N GLN A 33 -2.42 9.74 5.74
CA GLN A 33 -2.85 11.04 6.25
C GLN A 33 -1.91 12.16 5.82
N VAL A 34 -0.61 11.95 5.89
CA VAL A 34 0.40 12.93 5.45
C VAL A 34 0.24 13.22 3.96
N MET A 35 0.10 12.17 3.14
CA MET A 35 -0.07 12.32 1.69
C MET A 35 -1.33 13.11 1.34
N HIS A 36 -2.47 12.73 1.93
CA HIS A 36 -3.75 13.37 1.65
C HIS A 36 -3.75 14.82 2.12
N SER A 37 -3.20 15.09 3.30
CA SER A 37 -3.10 16.45 3.84
C SER A 37 -2.19 17.33 3.00
N ALA A 38 -1.07 16.79 2.54
CA ALA A 38 -0.13 17.53 1.68
C ALA A 38 -0.76 17.89 0.34
N ALA A 39 -1.49 16.97 -0.28
CA ALA A 39 -2.19 17.22 -1.53
C ALA A 39 -3.24 18.31 -1.37
N LYS A 40 -4.04 18.21 -0.29
CA LYS A 40 -5.09 19.20 -0.01
C LYS A 40 -4.49 20.58 0.23
N ALA A 41 -3.42 20.67 1.02
CA ALA A 41 -2.78 21.94 1.33
C ALA A 41 -2.22 22.65 0.08
N ARG A 42 -1.86 21.87 -0.95
CA ARG A 42 -1.31 22.39 -2.21
C ARG A 42 -2.33 22.45 -3.33
N ASN A 43 -3.60 22.19 -3.03
CA ASN A 43 -4.69 22.16 -4.03
C ASN A 43 -4.40 21.21 -5.19
N LYS A 44 -3.77 20.06 -4.87
CA LYS A 44 -3.50 19.03 -5.88
C LYS A 44 -4.69 18.11 -5.97
N GLU A 45 -5.33 18.06 -7.13
CA GLU A 45 -6.37 17.08 -7.42
C GLU A 45 -5.71 15.91 -8.15
N LEU A 46 -5.54 14.80 -7.41
CA LEU A 46 -4.96 13.60 -7.99
C LEU A 46 -6.04 12.85 -8.76
N ASP A 47 -5.64 12.24 -9.88
CA ASP A 47 -6.52 11.32 -10.59
C ASP A 47 -6.76 10.08 -9.73
N SER A 48 -7.85 9.36 -9.99
CA SER A 48 -8.24 8.20 -9.18
C SER A 48 -7.14 7.15 -9.10
N ASP A 49 -6.48 6.86 -10.22
CA ASP A 49 -5.40 5.87 -10.25
C ASP A 49 -4.16 6.35 -9.51
N GLN A 50 -3.85 7.65 -9.58
CA GLN A 50 -2.74 8.22 -8.83
C GLN A 50 -2.98 8.11 -7.32
N LEU A 51 -4.17 8.45 -6.87
CA LEU A 51 -4.52 8.38 -5.46
C LEU A 51 -4.50 6.94 -4.95
N GLU A 52 -5.10 6.02 -5.71
CA GLU A 52 -5.13 4.61 -5.33
C GLU A 52 -3.72 4.02 -5.29
N ALA A 53 -2.90 4.32 -6.30
CA ALA A 53 -1.52 3.82 -6.33
C ALA A 53 -0.71 4.33 -5.14
N LEU A 54 -0.84 5.62 -4.81
CA LEU A 54 -0.14 6.17 -3.64
C LEU A 54 -0.60 5.52 -2.34
N ASP A 55 -1.91 5.27 -2.18
CA ASP A 55 -2.43 4.60 -1.01
C ASP A 55 -1.91 3.16 -0.91
N MET A 56 -1.84 2.44 -2.03
CA MET A 56 -1.31 1.08 -2.05
C MET A 56 0.19 1.05 -1.82
N ILE A 57 0.93 2.02 -2.35
CA ILE A 57 2.37 2.15 -2.09
C ILE A 57 2.60 2.42 -0.60
N ALA A 58 1.81 3.30 0.01
CA ALA A 58 1.86 3.55 1.46
C ALA A 58 1.61 2.27 2.26
N HIS A 59 0.65 1.46 1.85
CA HIS A 59 0.34 0.17 2.46
C HIS A 59 1.55 -0.76 2.41
N LYS A 60 2.23 -0.83 1.27
CA LYS A 60 3.43 -1.68 1.12
C LYS A 60 4.62 -1.14 1.91
N ILE A 61 4.79 0.17 1.97
CA ILE A 61 5.82 0.80 2.82
C ILE A 61 5.60 0.41 4.29
N ALA A 62 4.34 0.45 4.75
CA ALA A 62 4.01 0.06 6.11
C ALA A 62 4.37 -1.41 6.38
N ARG A 63 4.14 -2.30 5.42
CA ARG A 63 4.54 -3.71 5.54
C ARG A 63 6.05 -3.88 5.66
N ILE A 64 6.81 -3.11 4.89
CA ILE A 64 8.27 -3.14 4.95
C ILE A 64 8.77 -2.70 6.32
N LEU A 65 8.21 -1.62 6.85
CA LEU A 65 8.65 -1.05 8.12
C LEU A 65 8.20 -1.86 9.34
N ASN A 66 7.05 -2.51 9.23
CA ASN A 66 6.45 -3.27 10.33
C ASN A 66 6.84 -4.75 10.35
N GLY A 67 7.31 -5.27 9.22
CA GLY A 67 7.63 -6.68 9.06
C GLY A 67 9.03 -6.91 8.54
N ASP A 68 9.15 -7.85 7.59
CA ASP A 68 10.43 -8.23 6.99
C ASP A 68 10.77 -7.29 5.82
N PRO A 69 11.79 -6.42 5.98
CA PRO A 69 12.15 -5.49 4.90
C PRO A 69 12.80 -6.20 3.69
N ASN A 70 13.16 -7.47 3.84
CA ASN A 70 13.77 -8.25 2.77
C ASN A 70 12.76 -9.14 2.02
N TYR A 71 11.47 -9.02 2.33
CA TYR A 71 10.44 -9.73 1.59
C TYR A 71 10.20 -9.00 0.27
N ALA A 72 10.73 -9.58 -0.81
CA ALA A 72 10.83 -8.90 -2.11
C ALA A 72 9.48 -8.46 -2.69
N ASP A 73 8.40 -9.21 -2.41
CA ASP A 73 7.09 -8.93 -3.01
C ASP A 73 6.58 -7.53 -2.67
N ASN A 74 6.89 -7.00 -1.49
CA ASN A 74 6.48 -5.64 -1.13
C ASN A 74 7.11 -4.61 -2.07
N TRP A 75 8.39 -4.77 -2.37
CA TRP A 75 9.10 -3.87 -3.27
C TRP A 75 8.64 -4.00 -4.72
N ILE A 76 8.40 -5.24 -5.15
CA ILE A 76 7.89 -5.54 -6.49
C ILE A 76 6.51 -4.90 -6.67
N ASP A 77 5.65 -4.99 -5.68
CA ASP A 77 4.30 -4.41 -5.73
C ASP A 77 4.35 -2.88 -5.81
N ILE A 78 5.26 -2.25 -5.08
CA ILE A 78 5.48 -0.80 -5.17
C ILE A 78 5.82 -0.40 -6.61
N ALA A 79 6.78 -1.11 -7.21
CA ALA A 79 7.18 -0.86 -8.59
C ALA A 79 6.01 -1.06 -9.55
N GLY A 80 5.18 -2.09 -9.31
CA GLY A 80 4.01 -2.38 -10.13
C GLY A 80 2.98 -1.25 -10.11
N TYR A 81 2.59 -0.78 -8.95
CA TYR A 81 1.62 0.32 -8.84
C TYR A 81 2.15 1.60 -9.49
N ALA A 82 3.41 1.93 -9.25
CA ALA A 82 4.03 3.11 -9.85
C ALA A 82 4.05 2.99 -11.38
N THR A 83 4.38 1.82 -11.90
CA THR A 83 4.45 1.56 -13.34
C THR A 83 3.08 1.70 -14.01
N LEU A 84 2.02 1.21 -13.37
CA LEU A 84 0.66 1.33 -13.91
C LEU A 84 0.28 2.80 -14.14
N VAL A 85 0.58 3.65 -13.19
CA VAL A 85 0.30 5.08 -13.32
C VAL A 85 1.20 5.72 -14.38
N ALA A 86 2.50 5.42 -14.37
CA ALA A 86 3.44 5.94 -15.34
C ALA A 86 3.01 5.60 -16.77
N ASN A 87 2.60 4.34 -17.00
CA ASN A 87 2.16 3.90 -18.31
C ASN A 87 0.93 4.66 -18.79
N ARG A 88 -0.05 4.88 -17.91
CA ARG A 88 -1.24 5.64 -18.26
C ARG A 88 -0.89 7.08 -18.63
N ILE A 89 -0.02 7.73 -17.86
CA ILE A 89 0.41 9.11 -18.10
C ILE A 89 1.18 9.21 -19.43
N GLU A 90 2.10 8.28 -19.68
CA GLU A 90 2.88 8.26 -20.92
C GLU A 90 2.03 8.08 -22.17
N LYS A 91 0.92 7.33 -22.07
CA LYS A 91 -0.02 7.18 -23.17
C LYS A 91 -0.90 8.40 -23.37
N GLY A 92 -0.89 9.36 -22.45
CA GLY A 92 -1.75 10.53 -22.51
C GLY A 92 -3.22 10.22 -22.26
N GLU A 93 -3.54 9.09 -21.63
CA GLU A 93 -4.91 8.71 -21.33
C GLU A 93 -5.44 9.46 -20.11
N ASN A 94 -6.73 9.82 -20.16
CA ASN A 94 -7.39 10.36 -18.99
C ASN A 94 -7.75 9.23 -18.02
N ALA A 95 -7.67 9.50 -16.72
CA ALA A 95 -8.16 8.58 -15.71
C ALA A 95 -9.69 8.45 -15.82
N ALA A 96 -10.17 7.24 -15.93
CA ALA A 96 -11.61 6.99 -16.05
C ALA A 96 -12.30 7.08 -14.69
#